data_f8f82508e78d32bccba0d29d3baab9cb
#
_entry.id   f8f82508e78d32bccba0d29d3baab9cb
#
_cell.length_a   1.000
_cell.length_b   1.000
_cell.length_c   1.000
_cell.angle_alpha   90.00
_cell.angle_beta   90.00
_cell.angle_gamma   90.00
#
_symmetry.space_group_name_H-M   'P 1'
#
loop_
_entity.id
_entity.type
_entity.pdbx_description
1 polymer ?
#
loop_
_entity_poly.entity_id
_entity_poly.type
_entity_poly.pdbx_seq_one_letter_code
_entity_poly.pdbx_strand_id
1 'polypeptide(L)'
;MSSTTDTLQKTYSSFADRLTDEKLDGFLKDSEAIMARPAALLLSQAGIDALTTKPLKLLDNACGTGVVGSQLQRIVNKSVLGRSSILCGDVNQSFLNILRRRVHKEDWISIKVETIDAQDSKLQKDSFTHVTISHGMHVIPKPDMVLEDTFRILQPGGIFAFSTMNKDNAAWVPDVRSAFATLPFEAALPDPLPMVSNGHLEWTDPKGIEEKLLKYGFEDVRVEVIQHTQQIQNAEKFVGAFAMMINWLAQSYWTAEQREKYLSSVSEHVAEHLQKKHGGDGWELMWTMNLVTCRTSLS
;
A
#
# COMPACT_ATOMS: atom_id res chain seq x y z
N MET A 1 -9.03 8.24 -23.09
CA MET A 1 -7.95 7.37 -22.57
C MET A 1 -8.25 7.13 -21.10
N SER A 2 -8.17 5.89 -20.62
CA SER A 2 -8.33 5.59 -19.18
C SER A 2 -7.19 6.28 -18.43
N SER A 3 -7.46 6.85 -17.24
CA SER A 3 -6.41 7.44 -16.42
C SER A 3 -5.43 6.36 -15.94
N THR A 4 -4.20 6.74 -15.62
CA THR A 4 -3.19 5.80 -15.06
C THR A 4 -3.72 5.13 -13.80
N THR A 5 -4.51 5.85 -12.99
CA THR A 5 -5.19 5.34 -11.79
C THR A 5 -6.24 4.30 -12.12
N ASP A 6 -7.10 4.54 -13.15
CA ASP A 6 -8.11 3.56 -13.58
C ASP A 6 -7.46 2.28 -14.08
N THR A 7 -6.32 2.41 -14.80
CA THR A 7 -5.54 1.27 -15.28
C THR A 7 -4.97 0.48 -14.11
N LEU A 8 -4.44 1.15 -13.09
CA LEU A 8 -3.90 0.50 -11.90
C LEU A 8 -4.99 -0.24 -11.11
N GLN A 9 -6.14 0.39 -10.85
CA GLN A 9 -7.25 -0.25 -10.16
C GLN A 9 -7.76 -1.49 -10.89
N LYS A 10 -7.92 -1.41 -12.22
CA LYS A 10 -8.30 -2.57 -13.05
C LYS A 10 -7.25 -3.69 -12.99
N THR A 11 -5.97 -3.33 -12.98
CA THR A 11 -4.87 -4.29 -12.89
C THR A 11 -4.91 -5.00 -11.53
N TYR A 12 -5.11 -4.27 -10.43
CA TYR A 12 -5.26 -4.86 -9.07
C TYR A 12 -6.45 -5.81 -8.99
N SER A 13 -7.63 -5.40 -9.46
CA SER A 13 -8.83 -6.25 -9.43
C SER A 13 -8.64 -7.51 -10.27
N SER A 14 -8.18 -7.38 -11.52
CA SER A 14 -7.92 -8.51 -12.40
C SER A 14 -6.84 -9.46 -11.87
N PHE A 15 -5.85 -8.95 -11.15
CA PHE A 15 -4.83 -9.77 -10.51
C PHE A 15 -5.43 -10.55 -9.34
N ALA A 16 -6.15 -9.87 -8.44
CA ALA A 16 -6.77 -10.49 -7.27
C ALA A 16 -7.79 -11.59 -7.65
N ASP A 17 -8.57 -11.37 -8.72
CA ASP A 17 -9.56 -12.34 -9.22
C ASP A 17 -8.93 -13.63 -9.75
N ARG A 18 -7.67 -13.58 -10.19
CA ARG A 18 -6.92 -14.73 -10.72
C ARG A 18 -6.09 -15.47 -9.66
N LEU A 19 -6.06 -14.98 -8.43
CA LEU A 19 -5.32 -15.65 -7.36
C LEU A 19 -6.05 -16.93 -6.94
N THR A 20 -5.47 -18.07 -7.26
CA THR A 20 -5.86 -19.35 -6.67
C THR A 20 -5.43 -19.44 -5.22
N ASP A 21 -6.03 -20.31 -4.42
CA ASP A 21 -5.68 -20.45 -2.99
C ASP A 21 -4.20 -20.75 -2.77
N GLU A 22 -3.57 -21.54 -3.65
CA GLU A 22 -2.15 -21.85 -3.61
C GLU A 22 -1.25 -20.61 -3.85
N LYS A 23 -1.64 -19.76 -4.83
CA LYS A 23 -0.91 -18.53 -5.14
C LYS A 23 -1.17 -17.42 -4.13
N LEU A 24 -2.30 -17.50 -3.44
CA LEU A 24 -2.71 -16.50 -2.45
C LEU A 24 -1.75 -16.47 -1.25
N ASP A 25 -1.38 -17.61 -0.69
CA ASP A 25 -0.45 -17.66 0.45
C ASP A 25 0.93 -17.06 0.06
N GLY A 26 1.39 -17.30 -1.17
CA GLY A 26 2.61 -16.68 -1.71
C GLY A 26 2.47 -15.16 -1.82
N PHE A 27 1.38 -14.69 -2.41
CA PHE A 27 1.11 -13.26 -2.55
C PHE A 27 1.02 -12.52 -1.21
N LEU A 28 0.32 -13.11 -0.23
CA LEU A 28 0.22 -12.54 1.12
C LEU A 28 1.59 -12.46 1.80
N LYS A 29 2.40 -13.52 1.66
CA LYS A 29 3.77 -13.54 2.19
C LYS A 29 4.66 -12.48 1.56
N ASP A 30 4.60 -12.30 0.24
CA ASP A 30 5.37 -11.30 -0.49
C ASP A 30 4.92 -9.88 -0.12
N SER A 31 3.61 -9.65 -0.03
CA SER A 31 3.03 -8.38 0.43
C SER A 31 3.46 -8.04 1.86
N GLU A 32 3.41 -9.01 2.79
CA GLU A 32 3.87 -8.81 4.17
C GLU A 32 5.38 -8.58 4.25
N ALA A 33 6.19 -9.23 3.42
CA ALA A 33 7.63 -9.00 3.38
C ALA A 33 8.00 -7.54 3.09
N ILE A 34 7.15 -6.85 2.30
CA ILE A 34 7.33 -5.44 1.97
C ILE A 34 6.67 -4.54 3.04
N MET A 35 5.44 -4.83 3.44
CA MET A 35 4.57 -3.88 4.14
C MET A 35 4.44 -4.11 5.64
N ALA A 36 4.80 -5.28 6.18
CA ALA A 36 4.58 -5.57 7.60
C ALA A 36 5.40 -4.67 8.53
N ARG A 37 6.69 -4.46 8.23
CA ARG A 37 7.55 -3.57 9.03
C ARG A 37 7.11 -2.11 8.97
N PRO A 38 6.85 -1.50 7.78
CA PRO A 38 6.27 -0.17 7.71
C PRO A 38 4.96 -0.02 8.48
N ALA A 39 4.03 -0.99 8.37
CA ALA A 39 2.77 -0.96 9.09
C ALA A 39 2.95 -1.05 10.62
N ALA A 40 3.87 -1.90 11.10
CA ALA A 40 4.19 -1.99 12.53
C ALA A 40 4.79 -0.67 13.06
N LEU A 41 5.71 -0.05 12.33
CA LEU A 41 6.28 1.25 12.69
C LEU A 41 5.24 2.37 12.66
N LEU A 42 4.34 2.35 11.67
CA LEU A 42 3.23 3.30 11.56
C LEU A 42 2.30 3.19 12.76
N LEU A 43 1.93 1.98 13.17
CA LEU A 43 1.12 1.75 14.37
C LEU A 43 1.83 2.28 15.63
N SER A 44 3.12 1.99 15.77
CA SER A 44 3.92 2.51 16.89
C SER A 44 3.96 4.05 16.91
N GLN A 45 4.15 4.68 15.74
CA GLN A 45 4.11 6.16 15.62
C GLN A 45 2.73 6.73 15.97
N ALA A 46 1.65 5.97 15.71
CA ALA A 46 0.28 6.30 16.08
C ALA A 46 -0.04 6.02 17.56
N GLY A 47 0.94 5.58 18.37
CA GLY A 47 0.75 5.26 19.77
C GLY A 47 0.08 3.90 20.02
N ILE A 48 0.12 3.00 19.03
CA ILE A 48 -0.42 1.64 19.13
C ILE A 48 0.75 0.65 19.15
N ASP A 49 0.99 0.06 20.31
CA ASP A 49 2.09 -0.86 20.57
C ASP A 49 1.71 -1.98 21.56
N ALA A 50 2.68 -2.73 22.04
CA ALA A 50 2.50 -3.79 23.03
C ALA A 50 2.05 -3.26 24.41
N LEU A 51 2.24 -1.97 24.69
CA LEU A 51 1.84 -1.32 25.93
C LEU A 51 0.46 -0.67 25.85
N THR A 52 -0.20 -0.74 24.70
CA THR A 52 -1.55 -0.23 24.50
C THR A 52 -2.52 -0.94 25.45
N THR A 53 -3.20 -0.16 26.30
CA THR A 53 -4.15 -0.66 27.31
C THR A 53 -5.59 -0.23 27.06
N LYS A 54 -5.78 0.88 26.34
CA LYS A 54 -7.11 1.42 26.00
C LYS A 54 -7.69 0.70 24.77
N PRO A 55 -8.98 0.39 24.79
CA PRO A 55 -9.66 -0.13 23.59
C PRO A 55 -9.55 0.83 22.40
N LEU A 56 -9.38 0.29 21.20
CA LEU A 56 -9.30 1.03 19.95
C LEU A 56 -10.66 1.06 19.26
N LYS A 57 -11.03 2.20 18.71
CA LYS A 57 -12.02 2.32 17.64
C LYS A 57 -11.26 2.73 16.38
N LEU A 58 -10.81 1.74 15.61
CA LEU A 58 -9.88 1.95 14.49
C LEU A 58 -10.57 1.63 13.17
N LEU A 59 -10.40 2.52 12.19
CA LEU A 59 -10.68 2.26 10.79
C LEU A 59 -9.35 2.05 10.06
N ASP A 60 -9.14 0.86 9.49
CA ASP A 60 -8.11 0.61 8.48
C ASP A 60 -8.75 0.83 7.11
N ASN A 61 -8.56 2.02 6.55
CA ASN A 61 -9.20 2.47 5.31
C ASN A 61 -8.27 2.22 4.12
N ALA A 62 -8.81 1.82 2.97
CA ALA A 62 -8.04 1.25 1.86
C ALA A 62 -7.14 0.11 2.34
N CYS A 63 -7.71 -0.83 3.11
CA CYS A 63 -6.99 -1.84 3.88
C CYS A 63 -6.35 -2.95 3.02
N GLY A 64 -6.73 -3.06 1.75
CA GLY A 64 -6.25 -4.11 0.86
C GLY A 64 -6.47 -5.51 1.45
N THR A 65 -5.40 -6.28 1.56
CA THR A 65 -5.43 -7.63 2.15
C THR A 65 -5.18 -7.66 3.66
N GLY A 66 -5.18 -6.49 4.33
CA GLY A 66 -5.20 -6.38 5.78
C GLY A 66 -3.85 -6.41 6.47
N VAL A 67 -2.82 -5.77 5.92
CA VAL A 67 -1.49 -5.74 6.55
C VAL A 67 -1.51 -5.05 7.93
N VAL A 68 -2.25 -3.94 8.08
CA VAL A 68 -2.41 -3.25 9.37
C VAL A 68 -3.14 -4.14 10.37
N GLY A 69 -4.25 -4.76 9.94
CA GLY A 69 -4.99 -5.74 10.75
C GLY A 69 -4.08 -6.86 11.26
N SER A 70 -3.24 -7.44 10.38
CA SER A 70 -2.25 -8.45 10.75
C SER A 70 -1.28 -7.96 11.83
N GLN A 71 -0.75 -6.75 11.69
CA GLN A 71 0.18 -6.19 12.68
C GLN A 71 -0.53 -5.88 14.02
N LEU A 72 -1.77 -5.39 14.00
CA LEU A 72 -2.56 -5.20 15.22
C LEU A 72 -2.72 -6.52 16.00
N GLN A 73 -3.04 -7.63 15.30
CA GLN A 73 -3.19 -8.95 15.95
C GLN A 73 -1.87 -9.45 16.57
N ARG A 74 -0.73 -9.06 16.01
CA ARG A 74 0.60 -9.47 16.51
C ARG A 74 1.10 -8.60 17.68
N ILE A 75 0.79 -7.30 17.65
CA ILE A 75 1.40 -6.30 18.55
C ILE A 75 0.52 -6.05 19.77
N VAL A 76 -0.79 -5.91 19.58
CA VAL A 76 -1.71 -5.51 20.65
C VAL A 76 -2.18 -6.72 21.47
N ASN A 77 -2.23 -6.56 22.79
CA ASN A 77 -2.68 -7.64 23.67
C ASN A 77 -4.12 -8.08 23.33
N LYS A 78 -4.35 -9.39 23.29
CA LYS A 78 -5.66 -9.98 22.97
C LYS A 78 -6.81 -9.46 23.85
N SER A 79 -6.55 -9.17 25.13
CA SER A 79 -7.56 -8.59 26.03
C SER A 79 -7.96 -7.17 25.65
N VAL A 80 -7.07 -6.40 25.04
CA VAL A 80 -7.37 -5.08 24.48
C VAL A 80 -8.11 -5.22 23.17
N LEU A 81 -7.63 -6.09 22.27
CA LEU A 81 -8.31 -6.38 21.00
C LEU A 81 -9.76 -6.83 21.23
N GLY A 82 -10.01 -7.71 22.21
CA GLY A 82 -11.36 -8.19 22.53
C GLY A 82 -12.34 -7.11 23.01
N ARG A 83 -11.84 -5.94 23.43
CA ARG A 83 -12.63 -4.77 23.80
C ARG A 83 -12.61 -3.67 22.76
N SER A 84 -11.84 -3.85 21.68
CA SER A 84 -11.69 -2.92 20.58
C SER A 84 -12.73 -3.16 19.48
N SER A 85 -12.88 -2.20 18.59
CA SER A 85 -13.65 -2.30 17.34
C SER A 85 -12.74 -1.87 16.19
N ILE A 86 -12.42 -2.80 15.30
CA ILE A 86 -11.55 -2.57 14.18
C ILE A 86 -12.36 -2.81 12.91
N LEU A 87 -12.50 -1.78 12.08
CA LEU A 87 -13.18 -1.83 10.80
C LEU A 87 -12.13 -1.76 9.69
N CYS A 88 -12.11 -2.75 8.82
CA CYS A 88 -11.26 -2.77 7.62
C CYS A 88 -12.13 -2.47 6.41
N GLY A 89 -11.83 -1.40 5.69
CA GLY A 89 -12.56 -0.92 4.53
C GLY A 89 -11.72 -0.81 3.28
N ASP A 90 -12.25 -1.25 2.14
CA ASP A 90 -11.64 -1.09 0.82
C ASP A 90 -12.73 -1.06 -0.26
N VAL A 91 -12.45 -0.44 -1.39
CA VAL A 91 -13.36 -0.49 -2.56
C VAL A 91 -13.19 -1.77 -3.37
N ASN A 92 -12.04 -2.46 -3.24
CA ASN A 92 -11.72 -3.65 -4.01
C ASN A 92 -12.30 -4.90 -3.37
N GLN A 93 -13.41 -5.38 -3.92
CA GLN A 93 -14.13 -6.55 -3.41
C GLN A 93 -13.27 -7.82 -3.38
N SER A 94 -12.36 -7.99 -4.33
CA SER A 94 -11.49 -9.18 -4.40
C SER A 94 -10.50 -9.18 -3.25
N PHE A 95 -9.90 -8.03 -2.90
CA PHE A 95 -9.05 -7.91 -1.70
C PHE A 95 -9.84 -8.13 -0.42
N LEU A 96 -11.07 -7.60 -0.31
CA LEU A 96 -11.92 -7.84 0.85
C LEU A 96 -12.29 -9.31 1.01
N ASN A 97 -12.50 -10.04 -0.08
CA ASN A 97 -12.76 -11.48 -0.03
C ASN A 97 -11.53 -12.26 0.47
N ILE A 98 -10.33 -11.85 0.06
CA ILE A 98 -9.06 -12.38 0.57
C ILE A 98 -8.95 -12.07 2.08
N LEU A 99 -9.19 -10.82 2.48
CA LEU A 99 -9.12 -10.41 3.88
C LEU A 99 -10.12 -11.18 4.77
N ARG A 100 -11.37 -11.39 4.33
CA ARG A 100 -12.36 -12.18 5.09
C ARG A 100 -11.90 -13.61 5.31
N ARG A 101 -11.32 -14.27 4.28
CA ARG A 101 -10.73 -15.60 4.42
C ARG A 101 -9.57 -15.61 5.41
N ARG A 102 -8.72 -14.59 5.35
CA ARG A 102 -7.59 -14.41 6.25
C ARG A 102 -8.03 -14.21 7.70
N VAL A 103 -8.98 -13.31 7.95
CA VAL A 103 -9.57 -13.06 9.28
C VAL A 103 -10.06 -14.36 9.91
N HIS A 104 -10.75 -15.21 9.13
CA HIS A 104 -11.23 -16.49 9.60
C HIS A 104 -10.12 -17.52 9.80
N LYS A 105 -9.17 -17.66 8.85
CA LYS A 105 -8.08 -18.65 8.89
C LYS A 105 -7.09 -18.38 10.04
N GLU A 106 -6.85 -17.10 10.34
CA GLU A 106 -5.88 -16.66 11.35
C GLU A 106 -6.54 -16.28 12.69
N ASP A 107 -7.84 -16.52 12.88
CA ASP A 107 -8.63 -16.24 14.09
C ASP A 107 -8.45 -14.80 14.61
N TRP A 108 -8.54 -13.81 13.73
CA TRP A 108 -8.36 -12.42 14.11
C TRP A 108 -9.49 -11.89 15.00
N ILE A 109 -9.12 -11.15 16.02
CA ILE A 109 -10.03 -10.65 17.05
C ILE A 109 -10.58 -9.28 16.66
N SER A 110 -11.89 -9.08 16.79
CA SER A 110 -12.61 -7.79 16.68
C SER A 110 -12.45 -7.09 15.31
N ILE A 111 -12.22 -7.85 14.22
CA ILE A 111 -12.15 -7.33 12.87
C ILE A 111 -13.50 -7.45 12.17
N LYS A 112 -13.98 -6.33 11.62
CA LYS A 112 -15.09 -6.28 10.67
C LYS A 112 -14.58 -5.83 9.30
N VAL A 113 -15.08 -6.43 8.22
CA VAL A 113 -14.62 -6.15 6.85
C VAL A 113 -15.79 -5.67 6.01
N GLU A 114 -15.72 -4.44 5.52
CA GLU A 114 -16.78 -3.78 4.74
C GLU A 114 -16.25 -3.14 3.46
N THR A 115 -17.15 -2.95 2.48
CA THR A 115 -16.84 -2.17 1.29
C THR A 115 -16.98 -0.69 1.64
N ILE A 116 -15.88 0.05 1.59
CA ILE A 116 -15.83 1.47 1.96
C ILE A 116 -14.99 2.21 0.94
N ASP A 117 -15.51 3.33 0.43
CA ASP A 117 -14.71 4.29 -0.34
C ASP A 117 -14.06 5.27 0.63
N ALA A 118 -12.73 5.30 0.67
CA ALA A 118 -11.98 6.20 1.52
C ALA A 118 -12.25 7.69 1.24
N GLN A 119 -12.72 8.01 0.03
CA GLN A 119 -13.05 9.38 -0.37
C GLN A 119 -14.41 9.86 0.16
N ASP A 120 -15.29 8.93 0.57
CA ASP A 120 -16.61 9.23 1.13
C ASP A 120 -17.13 7.97 1.84
N SER A 121 -16.66 7.73 3.05
CA SER A 121 -16.89 6.50 3.79
C SER A 121 -18.35 6.28 4.22
N LYS A 122 -19.16 7.36 4.29
CA LYS A 122 -20.51 7.37 4.87
C LYS A 122 -20.56 6.94 6.35
N LEU A 123 -19.41 6.87 7.00
CA LEU A 123 -19.33 6.54 8.41
C LEU A 123 -19.73 7.72 9.30
N GLN A 124 -20.12 7.43 10.53
CA GLN A 124 -20.58 8.44 11.47
C GLN A 124 -19.44 9.39 11.86
N LYS A 125 -19.73 10.68 11.98
CA LYS A 125 -18.83 11.70 12.52
C LYS A 125 -18.35 11.33 13.91
N ASP A 126 -17.12 11.72 14.28
CA ASP A 126 -16.51 11.58 15.61
C ASP A 126 -16.55 10.13 16.16
N SER A 127 -16.42 9.14 15.27
CA SER A 127 -16.61 7.73 15.62
C SER A 127 -15.32 6.98 15.93
N PHE A 128 -14.18 7.41 15.38
CA PHE A 128 -12.93 6.67 15.45
C PHE A 128 -11.87 7.38 16.28
N THR A 129 -11.13 6.62 17.07
CA THR A 129 -9.93 7.09 17.77
C THR A 129 -8.73 7.13 16.83
N HIS A 130 -8.70 6.22 15.85
CA HIS A 130 -7.63 6.09 14.87
C HIS A 130 -8.21 5.78 13.49
N VAL A 131 -7.64 6.40 12.46
CA VAL A 131 -7.82 6.00 11.06
C VAL A 131 -6.44 5.70 10.50
N THR A 132 -6.30 4.55 9.83
CA THR A 132 -5.06 4.16 9.16
C THR A 132 -5.26 4.03 7.66
N ILE A 133 -4.26 4.41 6.86
CA ILE A 133 -4.17 4.11 5.42
C ILE A 133 -2.73 3.67 5.11
N SER A 134 -2.52 2.36 5.05
CA SER A 134 -1.20 1.85 4.69
C SER A 134 -1.03 1.83 3.18
N HIS A 135 -0.16 2.70 2.67
CA HIS A 135 0.24 2.72 1.26
C HIS A 135 -0.87 3.10 0.27
N GLY A 136 -1.87 3.89 0.70
CA GLY A 136 -3.04 4.23 -0.12
C GLY A 136 -3.03 5.65 -0.70
N MET A 137 -2.57 6.67 0.04
CA MET A 137 -2.76 8.08 -0.31
C MET A 137 -2.19 8.50 -1.69
N HIS A 138 -1.12 7.86 -2.14
CA HIS A 138 -0.48 8.11 -3.44
C HIS A 138 -1.17 7.38 -4.63
N VAL A 139 -2.18 6.57 -4.36
CA VAL A 139 -2.97 5.82 -5.36
C VAL A 139 -4.43 6.23 -5.42
N ILE A 140 -5.02 6.71 -4.33
CA ILE A 140 -6.43 7.11 -4.26
C ILE A 140 -6.66 8.32 -5.18
N PRO A 141 -7.70 8.31 -6.06
CA PRO A 141 -7.86 9.34 -7.09
C PRO A 141 -8.02 10.77 -6.57
N LYS A 142 -8.74 10.94 -5.45
CA LYS A 142 -9.05 12.25 -4.85
C LYS A 142 -8.63 12.27 -3.38
N PRO A 143 -7.32 12.34 -3.08
CA PRO A 143 -6.81 12.26 -1.71
C PRO A 143 -7.29 13.41 -0.81
N ASP A 144 -7.66 14.56 -1.37
CA ASP A 144 -8.23 15.68 -0.62
C ASP A 144 -9.57 15.29 0.02
N MET A 145 -10.43 14.56 -0.68
CA MET A 145 -11.67 14.04 -0.11
C MET A 145 -11.42 13.03 1.02
N VAL A 146 -10.32 12.26 0.93
CA VAL A 146 -9.91 11.36 2.02
C VAL A 146 -9.56 12.15 3.27
N LEU A 147 -8.86 13.28 3.14
CA LEU A 147 -8.54 14.14 4.29
C LEU A 147 -9.80 14.70 4.94
N GLU A 148 -10.75 15.21 4.13
CA GLU A 148 -12.00 15.77 4.60
C GLU A 148 -12.84 14.71 5.35
N ASP A 149 -12.99 13.53 4.77
CA ASP A 149 -13.76 12.45 5.38
C ASP A 149 -13.06 11.90 6.63
N THR A 150 -11.73 11.72 6.60
CA THR A 150 -10.94 11.28 7.75
C THR A 150 -11.05 12.27 8.91
N PHE A 151 -10.92 13.57 8.62
CA PHE A 151 -11.08 14.62 9.65
C PHE A 151 -12.47 14.59 10.28
N ARG A 152 -13.50 14.36 9.48
CA ARG A 152 -14.89 14.29 9.91
C ARG A 152 -15.18 13.10 10.83
N ILE A 153 -14.65 11.91 10.52
CA ILE A 153 -14.95 10.67 11.24
C ILE A 153 -14.08 10.45 12.47
N LEU A 154 -12.93 11.10 12.56
CA LEU A 154 -12.09 11.08 13.75
C LEU A 154 -12.73 11.84 14.91
N GLN A 155 -12.60 11.30 16.11
CA GLN A 155 -12.96 12.00 17.34
C GLN A 155 -12.02 13.19 17.56
N PRO A 156 -12.41 14.20 18.35
CA PRO A 156 -11.49 15.24 18.80
C PRO A 156 -10.21 14.62 19.40
N GLY A 157 -9.04 15.04 18.93
CA GLY A 157 -7.75 14.46 19.27
C GLY A 157 -7.47 13.07 18.67
N GLY A 158 -8.33 12.58 17.79
CA GLY A 158 -8.15 11.32 17.09
C GLY A 158 -6.96 11.37 16.14
N ILE A 159 -6.34 10.22 15.87
CA ILE A 159 -5.09 10.10 15.12
C ILE A 159 -5.39 9.60 13.71
N PHE A 160 -4.88 10.31 12.72
CA PHE A 160 -4.72 9.81 11.36
C PHE A 160 -3.29 9.35 11.15
N ALA A 161 -3.11 8.10 10.70
CA ALA A 161 -1.81 7.51 10.42
C ALA A 161 -1.78 6.89 9.02
N PHE A 162 -0.81 7.25 8.20
CA PHE A 162 -0.71 6.67 6.87
C PHE A 162 0.75 6.52 6.39
N SER A 163 0.95 5.71 5.38
CA SER A 163 2.24 5.58 4.71
C SER A 163 2.12 5.82 3.21
N THR A 164 3.19 6.35 2.63
CA THR A 164 3.32 6.56 1.19
C THR A 164 4.71 6.20 0.71
N MET A 165 4.88 6.04 -0.61
CA MET A 165 6.22 6.02 -1.19
C MET A 165 6.91 7.36 -0.98
N ASN A 166 8.19 7.34 -0.66
CA ASN A 166 9.01 8.55 -0.69
C ASN A 166 9.46 8.84 -2.13
N LYS A 167 9.66 10.11 -2.47
CA LYS A 167 10.14 10.54 -3.80
C LYS A 167 11.48 9.93 -4.21
N ASP A 168 12.31 9.59 -3.24
CA ASP A 168 13.63 8.99 -3.44
C ASP A 168 13.58 7.43 -3.41
N ASN A 169 12.36 6.85 -3.40
CA ASN A 169 12.21 5.41 -3.43
C ASN A 169 12.57 4.85 -4.80
N ALA A 170 13.58 4.00 -4.86
CA ALA A 170 13.99 3.29 -6.05
C ALA A 170 13.47 1.83 -6.07
N ALA A 171 13.63 1.12 -4.98
CA ALA A 171 13.22 -0.27 -4.77
C ALA A 171 13.41 -1.16 -6.02
N TRP A 172 12.35 -1.68 -6.58
CA TRP A 172 12.31 -2.59 -7.73
C TRP A 172 12.53 -1.89 -9.09
N VAL A 173 12.42 -0.56 -9.16
CA VAL A 173 12.45 0.21 -10.43
C VAL A 173 13.76 0.05 -11.21
N PRO A 174 14.96 0.11 -10.58
CA PRO A 174 16.22 -0.05 -11.31
C PRO A 174 16.35 -1.41 -12.02
N ASP A 175 15.83 -2.47 -11.41
CA ASP A 175 15.85 -3.81 -11.99
C ASP A 175 14.93 -3.92 -13.21
N VAL A 176 13.69 -3.44 -13.09
CA VAL A 176 12.75 -3.42 -14.21
C VAL A 176 13.26 -2.51 -15.33
N ARG A 177 13.80 -1.34 -15.01
CA ARG A 177 14.38 -0.41 -15.99
C ARG A 177 15.53 -1.06 -16.75
N SER A 178 16.44 -1.75 -16.04
CA SER A 178 17.55 -2.44 -16.67
C SER A 178 17.09 -3.58 -17.59
N ALA A 179 16.02 -4.30 -17.22
CA ALA A 179 15.44 -5.34 -18.06
C ALA A 179 14.75 -4.75 -19.30
N PHE A 180 13.97 -3.67 -19.14
CA PHE A 180 13.29 -3.01 -20.26
C PHE A 180 14.27 -2.41 -21.27
N ALA A 181 15.44 -1.96 -20.84
CA ALA A 181 16.49 -1.46 -21.74
C ALA A 181 17.09 -2.54 -22.66
N THR A 182 16.84 -3.82 -22.39
CA THR A 182 17.30 -4.94 -23.25
C THR A 182 16.23 -5.45 -24.22
N LEU A 183 15.03 -4.85 -24.20
CA LEU A 183 13.98 -5.18 -25.16
C LEU A 183 14.39 -4.72 -26.59
N PRO A 184 13.87 -5.37 -27.65
CA PRO A 184 14.22 -5.03 -29.04
C PRO A 184 13.54 -3.74 -29.55
N PHE A 185 13.06 -2.91 -28.65
CA PHE A 185 12.45 -1.60 -28.91
C PHE A 185 12.73 -0.68 -27.73
N GLU A 186 12.58 0.62 -27.93
CA GLU A 186 12.64 1.60 -26.83
C GLU A 186 11.39 1.48 -25.96
N ALA A 187 11.52 0.76 -24.85
CA ALA A 187 10.45 0.60 -23.87
C ALA A 187 10.32 1.87 -23.04
N ALA A 188 9.36 2.73 -23.40
CA ALA A 188 9.14 3.99 -22.69
C ALA A 188 8.88 3.75 -21.20
N LEU A 189 9.67 4.38 -20.35
CA LEU A 189 9.52 4.39 -18.91
C LEU A 189 10.02 5.73 -18.37
N PRO A 190 9.16 6.56 -17.75
CA PRO A 190 9.57 7.86 -17.21
C PRO A 190 10.76 7.78 -16.27
N ASP A 191 11.62 8.80 -16.28
CA ASP A 191 12.75 8.92 -15.37
C ASP A 191 12.77 10.34 -14.77
N PRO A 192 12.57 10.49 -13.45
CA PRO A 192 12.19 9.41 -12.51
C PRO A 192 10.79 8.83 -12.78
N LEU A 193 10.58 7.57 -12.38
CA LEU A 193 9.24 6.99 -12.39
C LEU A 193 8.40 7.66 -11.32
N PRO A 194 7.23 8.24 -11.68
CA PRO A 194 6.35 8.81 -10.68
C PRO A 194 5.89 7.75 -9.67
N MET A 195 6.21 7.94 -8.39
CA MET A 195 5.80 7.03 -7.30
C MET A 195 4.35 7.27 -6.87
N VAL A 196 3.56 7.92 -7.73
CA VAL A 196 2.13 8.19 -7.54
C VAL A 196 1.37 7.82 -8.81
N SER A 197 0.23 7.16 -8.66
CA SER A 197 -0.65 6.86 -9.79
C SER A 197 -1.77 7.88 -9.96
N ASN A 198 -2.07 8.65 -8.92
CA ASN A 198 -3.11 9.70 -8.94
C ASN A 198 -2.62 11.06 -9.44
N GLY A 199 -1.32 11.22 -9.73
CA GLY A 199 -0.73 12.46 -10.21
C GLY A 199 -0.40 13.51 -9.14
N HIS A 200 -0.68 13.24 -7.87
CA HIS A 200 -0.46 14.11 -6.74
C HIS A 200 0.92 13.89 -6.11
N LEU A 201 1.96 14.50 -6.70
CA LEU A 201 3.36 14.29 -6.30
C LEU A 201 3.66 14.72 -4.85
N GLU A 202 2.88 15.65 -4.30
CA GLU A 202 3.00 16.07 -2.90
C GLU A 202 2.95 14.92 -1.90
N TRP A 203 2.26 13.82 -2.22
CA TRP A 203 2.19 12.63 -1.35
C TRP A 203 3.48 11.82 -1.27
N THR A 204 4.49 12.15 -2.06
CA THR A 204 5.82 11.51 -2.00
C THR A 204 6.86 12.37 -1.28
N ASP A 205 6.59 13.67 -1.12
CA ASP A 205 7.51 14.61 -0.49
C ASP A 205 7.09 14.92 0.96
N PRO A 206 7.96 14.68 1.95
CA PRO A 206 7.65 14.94 3.37
C PRO A 206 7.10 16.34 3.62
N LYS A 207 7.69 17.37 2.98
CA LYS A 207 7.26 18.74 3.15
C LYS A 207 5.89 19.00 2.52
N GLY A 208 5.65 18.47 1.32
CA GLY A 208 4.35 18.58 0.65
C GLY A 208 3.23 17.91 1.45
N ILE A 209 3.51 16.75 2.07
CA ILE A 209 2.59 16.06 2.97
C ILE A 209 2.26 16.94 4.18
N GLU A 210 3.28 17.48 4.86
CA GLU A 210 3.09 18.33 6.05
C GLU A 210 2.24 19.56 5.73
N GLU A 211 2.61 20.31 4.69
CA GLU A 211 1.86 21.50 4.24
C GLU A 211 0.40 21.19 3.91
N LYS A 212 0.17 20.03 3.27
CA LYS A 212 -1.18 19.57 2.91
C LYS A 212 -2.01 19.28 4.16
N LEU A 213 -1.49 18.54 5.12
CA LEU A 213 -2.19 18.17 6.35
C LEU A 213 -2.53 19.40 7.20
N LEU A 214 -1.57 20.32 7.38
CA LEU A 214 -1.80 21.57 8.10
C LEU A 214 -2.90 22.41 7.44
N LYS A 215 -2.95 22.47 6.11
CA LYS A 215 -4.01 23.15 5.35
C LYS A 215 -5.40 22.59 5.62
N TYR A 216 -5.50 21.27 5.86
CA TYR A 216 -6.77 20.59 6.20
C TYR A 216 -7.12 20.63 7.68
N GLY A 217 -6.35 21.35 8.50
CA GLY A 217 -6.62 21.57 9.93
C GLY A 217 -6.12 20.46 10.85
N PHE A 218 -5.32 19.54 10.35
CA PHE A 218 -4.63 18.58 11.22
C PHE A 218 -3.51 19.26 12.01
N GLU A 219 -3.29 18.78 13.20
CA GLU A 219 -2.26 19.25 14.16
C GLU A 219 -1.26 18.12 14.44
N ASP A 220 -0.16 18.43 15.13
CA ASP A 220 0.88 17.47 15.54
C ASP A 220 1.37 16.59 14.37
N VAL A 221 1.56 17.20 13.19
CA VAL A 221 1.99 16.49 12.00
C VAL A 221 3.42 16.02 12.17
N ARG A 222 3.61 14.71 12.06
CA ARG A 222 4.93 14.06 12.07
C ARG A 222 5.10 13.23 10.80
N VAL A 223 6.11 13.56 10.01
CA VAL A 223 6.52 12.79 8.83
C VAL A 223 7.89 12.21 9.09
N GLU A 224 7.99 10.89 9.08
CA GLU A 224 9.24 10.15 9.28
C GLU A 224 9.58 9.39 7.99
N VAL A 225 10.78 9.61 7.48
CA VAL A 225 11.29 8.85 6.33
C VAL A 225 12.01 7.62 6.86
N ILE A 226 11.52 6.45 6.48
CA ILE A 226 12.13 5.18 6.85
C ILE A 226 12.74 4.50 5.64
N GLN A 227 13.77 3.70 5.92
CA GLN A 227 14.33 2.76 4.95
C GLN A 227 14.26 1.33 5.51
N HIS A 228 13.96 0.38 4.64
CA HIS A 228 14.05 -1.03 4.97
C HIS A 228 14.41 -1.85 3.73
N THR A 229 15.04 -2.98 3.96
CA THR A 229 15.43 -3.91 2.90
C THR A 229 14.42 -5.05 2.77
N GLN A 230 14.16 -5.43 1.55
CA GLN A 230 13.47 -6.67 1.19
C GLN A 230 14.46 -7.61 0.52
N GLN A 231 14.59 -8.83 1.04
CA GLN A 231 15.40 -9.87 0.41
C GLN A 231 14.65 -10.49 -0.76
N ILE A 232 15.26 -10.47 -1.92
CA ILE A 232 14.81 -11.19 -3.12
C ILE A 232 15.66 -12.46 -3.23
N GLN A 233 15.02 -13.62 -3.28
CA GLN A 233 15.73 -14.89 -3.31
C GLN A 233 16.33 -15.22 -4.69
N ASN A 234 15.61 -14.86 -5.76
CA ASN A 234 16.01 -15.07 -7.15
C ASN A 234 15.09 -14.29 -8.10
N ALA A 235 15.40 -14.32 -9.40
CA ALA A 235 14.65 -13.60 -10.43
C ALA A 235 13.16 -14.02 -10.54
N GLU A 236 12.84 -15.31 -10.33
CA GLU A 236 11.45 -15.78 -10.36
C GLU A 236 10.65 -15.19 -9.19
N LYS A 237 11.24 -15.11 -8.00
CA LYS A 237 10.61 -14.48 -6.83
C LYS A 237 10.41 -12.98 -7.02
N PHE A 238 11.38 -12.31 -7.65
CA PHE A 238 11.22 -10.90 -8.02
C PHE A 238 10.02 -10.72 -8.95
N VAL A 239 9.99 -11.46 -10.05
CA VAL A 239 8.87 -11.36 -11.01
C VAL A 239 7.55 -11.74 -10.37
N GLY A 240 7.51 -12.79 -9.53
CA GLY A 240 6.31 -13.17 -8.77
C GLY A 240 5.76 -12.03 -7.92
N ALA A 241 6.63 -11.34 -7.18
CA ALA A 241 6.27 -10.22 -6.33
C ALA A 241 5.84 -8.96 -7.12
N PHE A 242 6.47 -8.69 -8.26
CA PHE A 242 6.29 -7.45 -9.03
C PHE A 242 5.60 -7.62 -10.37
N ALA A 243 5.11 -8.82 -10.74
CA ALA A 243 4.44 -9.09 -12.02
C ALA A 243 3.32 -8.09 -12.31
N MET A 244 2.53 -7.75 -11.31
CA MET A 244 1.44 -6.78 -11.44
C MET A 244 1.96 -5.39 -11.83
N MET A 245 3.03 -4.93 -11.18
CA MET A 245 3.64 -3.62 -11.47
C MET A 245 4.34 -3.61 -12.82
N ILE A 246 5.04 -4.68 -13.19
CA ILE A 246 5.66 -4.86 -14.50
C ILE A 246 4.61 -4.76 -15.60
N ASN A 247 3.51 -5.49 -15.46
CA ASN A 247 2.40 -5.45 -16.42
C ASN A 247 1.72 -4.07 -16.47
N TRP A 248 1.49 -3.43 -15.32
CA TRP A 248 0.94 -2.08 -15.26
C TRP A 248 1.82 -1.07 -15.99
N LEU A 249 3.15 -1.11 -15.83
CA LEU A 249 4.07 -0.25 -16.55
C LEU A 249 3.98 -0.46 -18.06
N ALA A 250 4.05 -1.71 -18.50
CA ALA A 250 3.93 -2.03 -19.91
C ALA A 250 2.59 -1.55 -20.49
N GLN A 251 1.49 -1.73 -19.78
CA GLN A 251 0.18 -1.26 -20.20
C GLN A 251 0.06 0.27 -20.24
N SER A 252 0.69 0.96 -19.29
CA SER A 252 0.58 2.42 -19.18
C SER A 252 1.46 3.19 -20.16
N TYR A 253 2.64 2.64 -20.48
CA TYR A 253 3.68 3.40 -21.21
C TYR A 253 4.03 2.84 -22.58
N TRP A 254 3.70 1.58 -22.88
CA TRP A 254 4.00 0.98 -24.20
C TRP A 254 2.90 1.26 -25.23
N THR A 255 3.27 1.32 -26.49
CA THR A 255 2.32 1.44 -27.62
C THR A 255 1.43 0.19 -27.73
N ALA A 256 0.33 0.29 -28.47
CA ALA A 256 -0.55 -0.85 -28.71
C ALA A 256 0.21 -2.02 -29.40
N GLU A 257 1.05 -1.70 -30.40
CA GLU A 257 1.86 -2.69 -31.13
C GLU A 257 2.89 -3.37 -30.22
N GLN A 258 3.58 -2.61 -29.37
CA GLN A 258 4.52 -3.16 -28.38
C GLN A 258 3.83 -4.10 -27.40
N ARG A 259 2.65 -3.71 -26.90
CA ARG A 259 1.85 -4.55 -26.00
C ARG A 259 1.39 -5.85 -26.68
N GLU A 260 0.85 -5.75 -27.90
CA GLU A 260 0.40 -6.92 -28.64
C GLU A 260 1.51 -7.94 -28.81
N LYS A 261 2.71 -7.49 -29.12
CA LYS A 261 3.84 -8.36 -29.42
C LYS A 261 4.61 -8.87 -28.21
N TYR A 262 4.73 -8.07 -27.14
CA TYR A 262 5.68 -8.36 -26.05
C TYR A 262 5.07 -8.47 -24.66
N LEU A 263 3.82 -8.06 -24.46
CA LEU A 263 3.23 -8.05 -23.11
C LEU A 263 3.13 -9.45 -22.48
N SER A 264 2.82 -10.46 -23.29
CA SER A 264 2.69 -11.84 -22.80
C SER A 264 4.00 -12.46 -22.30
N SER A 265 5.14 -11.99 -22.81
CA SER A 265 6.49 -12.49 -22.47
C SER A 265 7.29 -11.54 -21.60
N VAL A 266 6.74 -10.37 -21.20
CA VAL A 266 7.51 -9.37 -20.47
C VAL A 266 8.03 -9.88 -19.12
N SER A 267 7.24 -10.66 -18.40
CA SER A 267 7.65 -11.25 -17.13
C SER A 267 8.80 -12.23 -17.28
N GLU A 268 8.76 -13.07 -18.32
CA GLU A 268 9.84 -14.02 -18.64
C GLU A 268 11.12 -13.27 -19.03
N HIS A 269 11.00 -12.25 -19.88
CA HIS A 269 12.13 -11.39 -20.26
C HIS A 269 12.80 -10.72 -19.05
N VAL A 270 12.01 -10.18 -18.12
CA VAL A 270 12.53 -9.59 -16.87
C VAL A 270 13.23 -10.65 -16.03
N ALA A 271 12.64 -11.85 -15.88
CA ALA A 271 13.26 -12.94 -15.11
C ALA A 271 14.60 -13.37 -15.71
N GLU A 272 14.68 -13.59 -17.02
CA GLU A 272 15.92 -13.96 -17.71
C GLU A 272 17.01 -12.89 -17.58
N HIS A 273 16.64 -11.61 -17.72
CA HIS A 273 17.57 -10.51 -17.55
C HIS A 273 18.15 -10.47 -16.14
N LEU A 274 17.28 -10.55 -15.12
CA LEU A 274 17.70 -10.49 -13.71
C LEU A 274 18.49 -11.72 -13.28
N GLN A 275 18.17 -12.90 -13.80
CA GLN A 275 18.96 -14.12 -13.64
C GLN A 275 20.40 -13.92 -14.10
N LYS A 276 20.60 -13.28 -15.27
CA LYS A 276 21.93 -12.95 -15.79
C LYS A 276 22.61 -11.85 -14.98
N LYS A 277 21.86 -10.81 -14.62
CA LYS A 277 22.37 -9.63 -13.89
C LYS A 277 22.89 -9.99 -12.51
N HIS A 278 22.16 -10.82 -11.75
CA HIS A 278 22.45 -11.18 -10.37
C HIS A 278 23.12 -12.57 -10.24
N GLY A 279 23.47 -13.22 -11.35
CA GLY A 279 24.21 -14.50 -11.34
C GLY A 279 23.45 -15.69 -10.75
N GLY A 280 22.14 -15.58 -10.58
CA GLY A 280 21.30 -16.59 -9.94
C GLY A 280 21.22 -16.48 -8.41
N ASP A 281 21.98 -15.59 -7.80
CA ASP A 281 21.94 -15.31 -6.37
C ASP A 281 20.81 -14.35 -6.00
N GLY A 282 20.47 -14.33 -4.71
CA GLY A 282 19.54 -13.34 -4.16
C GLY A 282 20.17 -11.97 -4.01
N TRP A 283 19.33 -10.94 -3.92
CA TRP A 283 19.77 -9.55 -3.70
C TRP A 283 18.79 -8.78 -2.83
N GLU A 284 19.17 -7.57 -2.45
CA GLU A 284 18.35 -6.68 -1.62
C GLU A 284 17.72 -5.56 -2.44
N LEU A 285 16.44 -5.29 -2.15
CA LEU A 285 15.77 -4.08 -2.59
C LEU A 285 15.66 -3.11 -1.41
N MET A 286 16.06 -1.87 -1.62
CA MET A 286 15.93 -0.80 -0.63
C MET A 286 14.62 -0.05 -0.87
N TRP A 287 13.72 -0.09 0.11
CA TRP A 287 12.49 0.68 0.13
C TRP A 287 12.69 1.96 0.95
N THR A 288 12.22 3.09 0.41
CA THR A 288 12.16 4.37 1.13
C THR A 288 10.72 4.83 1.18
N MET A 289 10.18 5.01 2.38
CA MET A 289 8.77 5.32 2.61
C MET A 289 8.62 6.47 3.59
N ASN A 290 7.50 7.21 3.46
CA ASN A 290 7.07 8.18 4.46
C ASN A 290 6.08 7.50 5.40
N LEU A 291 6.31 7.59 6.70
CA LEU A 291 5.34 7.29 7.74
C LEU A 291 4.82 8.61 8.31
N VAL A 292 3.52 8.76 8.36
CA VAL A 292 2.88 10.02 8.70
C VAL A 292 1.86 9.81 9.79
N THR A 293 1.88 10.64 10.81
CA THR A 293 0.82 10.77 11.79
C THR A 293 0.45 12.23 12.00
N CYS A 294 -0.83 12.47 12.24
CA CYS A 294 -1.36 13.79 12.63
C CYS A 294 -2.61 13.58 13.47
N ARG A 295 -3.14 14.67 14.04
CA ARG A 295 -4.32 14.65 14.91
C ARG A 295 -5.36 15.64 14.44
N THR A 296 -6.63 15.36 14.76
CA THR A 296 -7.66 16.39 14.81
C THR A 296 -7.48 17.24 16.08
N SER A 297 -7.97 18.48 16.05
CA SER A 297 -7.96 19.34 17.24
C SER A 297 -8.71 18.70 18.43
N LEU A 298 -8.34 19.11 19.65
CA LEU A 298 -9.00 18.65 20.88
C LEU A 298 -10.32 19.37 21.17
N SER A 299 -10.63 20.41 20.41
CA SER A 299 -11.81 21.29 20.62
C SER A 299 -12.77 21.21 19.43
#